data_1b934e36ebabedf036204ff7b7006189
#
_entry.id   1b934e36ebabedf036204ff7b7006189
#
_cell.length_a   1.000
_cell.length_b   1.000
_cell.length_c   1.000
_cell.angle_alpha   90.00
_cell.angle_beta   90.00
_cell.angle_gamma   90.00
#
_symmetry.space_group_name_H-M   'P 1'
#
loop_
_entity.id
_entity.type
_entity.pdbx_description
1 polymer ?
#
loop_
_entity_poly.entity_id
_entity_poly.type
_entity_poly.pdbx_seq_one_letter_code
_entity_poly.pdbx_strand_id
1 'polypeptide(L)'
;MKISLLAMILFLNSFLIFQCEFIIKSDDFTDGSLLQKKFTPLGEDINPSLKWENPPEGTKSFALICEDPDCPTGLFTHWAIKNIPKDKREIGNGEKVGFEIRNSWGVKRYKGPRPPFGTHKYYFRLYALSEESLYARNIKELREEIRKYKLGETYIMGKFTKVRRIDKKRKGWH
;
A
#
# COMPACT_ATOMS: atom_id res chain seq x y z
N MET A 1 -45.96 -19.71 -33.30
CA MET A 1 -44.74 -20.15 -32.61
C MET A 1 -44.72 -19.47 -31.24
N LYS A 2 -45.10 -20.18 -30.17
CA LYS A 2 -45.14 -19.61 -28.80
C LYS A 2 -43.74 -19.77 -28.17
N ILE A 3 -43.01 -18.67 -28.09
CA ILE A 3 -41.73 -18.64 -27.36
C ILE A 3 -42.08 -18.83 -25.88
N SER A 4 -41.59 -19.91 -25.30
CA SER A 4 -41.84 -20.25 -23.90
C SER A 4 -41.27 -19.13 -23.00
N LEU A 5 -42.08 -18.67 -22.03
CA LEU A 5 -41.74 -17.72 -20.99
C LEU A 5 -40.43 -18.11 -20.23
N LEU A 6 -40.16 -19.43 -20.20
CA LEU A 6 -38.95 -20.00 -19.59
C LEU A 6 -37.67 -19.65 -20.34
N ALA A 7 -37.73 -19.49 -21.69
CA ALA A 7 -36.59 -19.07 -22.50
C ALA A 7 -36.25 -17.58 -22.32
N MET A 8 -37.23 -16.75 -21.97
CA MET A 8 -37.02 -15.32 -21.74
C MET A 8 -36.38 -15.03 -20.36
N ILE A 9 -36.57 -15.90 -19.36
CA ILE A 9 -36.00 -15.78 -18.02
C ILE A 9 -34.49 -16.16 -18.02
N LEU A 10 -34.09 -17.08 -18.93
CA LEU A 10 -32.66 -17.48 -19.06
C LEU A 10 -31.76 -16.44 -19.77
N PHE A 11 -32.36 -15.50 -20.51
CA PHE A 11 -31.62 -14.42 -21.17
C PHE A 11 -31.34 -13.20 -20.28
N LEU A 12 -32.00 -13.11 -19.11
CA LEU A 12 -31.85 -11.98 -18.19
C LEU A 12 -30.76 -12.12 -17.13
N ASN A 13 -30.08 -13.29 -17.07
CA ASN A 13 -29.07 -13.56 -16.04
C ASN A 13 -27.60 -13.50 -16.52
N SER A 14 -27.33 -13.05 -17.73
CA SER A 14 -25.95 -12.88 -18.22
C SER A 14 -25.54 -11.41 -18.38
N PHE A 15 -26.01 -10.52 -17.49
CA PHE A 15 -25.28 -9.30 -17.23
C PHE A 15 -24.06 -9.70 -16.39
N LEU A 16 -23.01 -10.20 -17.02
CA LEU A 16 -21.69 -10.24 -16.42
C LEU A 16 -21.36 -8.78 -16.05
N ILE A 17 -21.59 -8.44 -14.78
CA ILE A 17 -21.04 -7.23 -14.18
C ILE A 17 -19.52 -7.43 -14.26
N PHE A 18 -18.91 -6.85 -15.27
CA PHE A 18 -17.45 -6.76 -15.38
C PHE A 18 -17.04 -5.80 -14.27
N GLN A 19 -16.95 -6.31 -13.05
CA GLN A 19 -16.51 -5.52 -11.90
C GLN A 19 -15.01 -5.30 -12.10
N CYS A 20 -14.66 -4.07 -12.53
CA CYS A 20 -13.25 -3.71 -12.66
C CYS A 20 -12.56 -3.90 -11.30
N GLU A 21 -11.46 -4.62 -11.28
CA GLU A 21 -10.70 -4.92 -10.07
C GLU A 21 -10.15 -3.64 -9.44
N PHE A 22 -10.25 -3.53 -8.12
CA PHE A 22 -9.60 -2.48 -7.34
C PHE A 22 -8.11 -2.74 -7.33
N ILE A 23 -7.32 -1.92 -8.03
CA ILE A 23 -5.89 -2.12 -8.21
C ILE A 23 -5.08 -0.91 -7.77
N ILE A 24 -3.86 -1.16 -7.27
CA ILE A 24 -2.84 -0.16 -6.98
C ILE A 24 -1.61 -0.41 -7.85
N LYS A 25 -1.00 0.66 -8.35
CA LYS A 25 0.20 0.67 -9.21
C LYS A 25 1.17 1.73 -8.74
N SER A 26 2.39 1.71 -9.26
CA SER A 26 3.40 2.75 -9.08
C SER A 26 4.08 3.06 -10.42
N ASP A 27 4.42 4.32 -10.64
CA ASP A 27 5.28 4.71 -11.78
C ASP A 27 6.77 4.46 -11.47
N ASP A 28 7.11 4.23 -10.21
CA ASP A 28 8.49 4.11 -9.74
C ASP A 28 8.99 2.66 -9.67
N PHE A 29 8.07 1.68 -9.58
CA PHE A 29 8.41 0.26 -9.52
C PHE A 29 7.21 -0.61 -9.91
N THR A 30 7.49 -1.82 -10.40
CA THR A 30 6.48 -2.85 -10.67
C THR A 30 6.35 -3.82 -9.50
N ASP A 31 5.21 -4.50 -9.38
CA ASP A 31 5.00 -5.50 -8.32
C ASP A 31 6.14 -6.54 -8.30
N GLY A 32 6.67 -6.79 -7.12
CA GLY A 32 7.78 -7.72 -6.90
C GLY A 32 9.17 -7.23 -7.31
N SER A 33 9.31 -6.02 -7.88
CA SER A 33 10.61 -5.49 -8.29
C SER A 33 11.40 -4.83 -7.14
N LEU A 34 12.65 -4.46 -7.42
CA LEU A 34 13.50 -3.76 -6.46
C LEU A 34 13.12 -2.27 -6.37
N LEU A 35 12.98 -1.78 -5.15
CA LEU A 35 12.83 -0.35 -4.86
C LEU A 35 14.15 0.40 -5.09
N GLN A 36 14.05 1.60 -5.65
CA GLN A 36 15.21 2.47 -5.86
C GLN A 36 15.71 3.05 -4.53
N LYS A 37 17.03 3.38 -4.49
CA LYS A 37 17.65 3.97 -3.28
C LYS A 37 16.98 5.25 -2.81
N LYS A 38 16.42 6.07 -3.70
CA LYS A 38 15.75 7.33 -3.34
C LYS A 38 14.61 7.12 -2.32
N PHE A 39 13.98 5.96 -2.33
CA PHE A 39 12.89 5.58 -1.41
C PHE A 39 13.38 4.99 -0.07
N THR A 40 14.66 5.08 0.23
CA THR A 40 15.29 4.49 1.40
C THR A 40 16.17 5.51 2.13
N PRO A 41 16.56 5.26 3.40
CA PRO A 41 17.52 6.08 4.12
C PRO A 41 18.92 6.19 3.48
N LEU A 42 19.18 5.48 2.39
CA LEU A 42 20.40 5.60 1.58
C LEU A 42 20.27 6.67 0.48
N GLY A 43 19.09 7.25 0.30
CA GLY A 43 18.76 8.32 -0.61
C GLY A 43 17.92 9.39 0.07
N GLU A 44 16.84 9.83 -0.56
CA GLU A 44 15.97 10.92 -0.09
C GLU A 44 15.02 10.49 1.03
N ASP A 45 14.78 9.20 1.21
CA ASP A 45 13.87 8.61 2.22
C ASP A 45 12.42 9.11 2.08
N ILE A 46 11.98 9.31 0.82
CA ILE A 46 10.62 9.71 0.44
C ILE A 46 9.80 8.50 -0.01
N ASN A 47 8.47 8.57 0.06
CA ASN A 47 7.61 7.52 -0.46
C ASN A 47 7.67 7.47 -2.00
N PRO A 48 7.51 6.26 -2.60
CA PRO A 48 7.27 6.14 -4.03
C PRO A 48 5.89 6.70 -4.40
N SER A 49 5.70 6.99 -5.69
CA SER A 49 4.38 7.31 -6.23
C SER A 49 3.47 6.07 -6.18
N LEU A 50 2.20 6.29 -5.86
CA LEU A 50 1.18 5.24 -5.82
C LEU A 50 -0.07 5.76 -6.53
N LYS A 51 -0.65 4.97 -7.42
CA LYS A 51 -1.89 5.27 -8.14
C LYS A 51 -2.86 4.12 -7.99
N TRP A 52 -4.16 4.39 -7.92
CA TRP A 52 -5.17 3.33 -7.81
C TRP A 52 -6.41 3.64 -8.64
N GLU A 53 -7.05 2.56 -9.08
CA GLU A 53 -8.20 2.57 -9.96
C GLU A 53 -9.32 1.69 -9.40
N ASN A 54 -10.54 1.95 -9.81
CA ASN A 54 -11.73 1.13 -9.54
C ASN A 54 -11.97 0.80 -8.05
N PRO A 55 -11.97 1.81 -7.15
CA PRO A 55 -12.35 1.54 -5.78
C PRO A 55 -13.79 1.02 -5.71
N PRO A 56 -14.12 0.11 -4.75
CA PRO A 56 -15.46 -0.38 -4.55
C PRO A 56 -16.49 0.75 -4.41
N GLU A 57 -17.71 0.49 -4.87
CA GLU A 57 -18.82 1.40 -4.65
C GLU A 57 -19.06 1.65 -3.16
N GLY A 58 -19.48 2.85 -2.79
CA GLY A 58 -19.66 3.23 -1.40
C GLY A 58 -18.39 3.67 -0.68
N THR A 59 -17.23 3.71 -1.38
CA THR A 59 -15.98 4.22 -0.79
C THR A 59 -16.11 5.69 -0.42
N LYS A 60 -15.84 6.01 0.85
CA LYS A 60 -15.87 7.36 1.40
C LYS A 60 -14.48 7.89 1.75
N SER A 61 -13.52 7.02 2.03
CA SER A 61 -12.11 7.36 2.24
C SER A 61 -11.21 6.18 1.94
N PHE A 62 -9.89 6.43 2.00
CA PHE A 62 -8.90 5.36 1.96
C PHE A 62 -7.97 5.42 3.18
N ALA A 63 -7.36 4.27 3.49
CA ALA A 63 -6.20 4.18 4.36
C ALA A 63 -5.08 3.42 3.65
N LEU A 64 -3.83 3.78 3.93
CA LEU A 64 -2.64 3.12 3.40
C LEU A 64 -1.75 2.66 4.54
N ILE A 65 -1.22 1.43 4.43
CA ILE A 65 -0.19 0.92 5.34
C ILE A 65 0.93 0.32 4.50
N CYS A 66 2.16 0.82 4.69
CA CYS A 66 3.38 0.18 4.18
C CYS A 66 4.02 -0.64 5.30
N GLU A 67 4.22 -1.95 5.05
CA GLU A 67 4.69 -2.89 6.08
C GLU A 67 5.70 -3.90 5.53
N ASP A 68 6.61 -4.32 6.42
CA ASP A 68 7.65 -5.33 6.21
C ASP A 68 7.34 -6.56 7.08
N PRO A 69 6.83 -7.67 6.52
CA PRO A 69 6.59 -8.90 7.25
C PRO A 69 7.87 -9.73 7.47
N ASP A 70 8.96 -9.43 6.76
CA ASP A 70 10.23 -10.16 6.85
C ASP A 70 11.12 -9.62 7.98
N CYS A 71 10.65 -8.58 8.71
CA CYS A 71 11.39 -8.01 9.84
C CYS A 71 11.50 -9.03 11.00
N PRO A 72 12.71 -9.30 11.55
CA PRO A 72 12.91 -10.30 12.60
C PRO A 72 12.12 -10.05 13.89
N THR A 73 11.71 -8.82 14.14
CA THR A 73 10.93 -8.42 15.31
C THR A 73 9.42 -8.53 15.11
N GLY A 74 8.97 -9.10 13.99
CA GLY A 74 7.57 -9.20 13.60
C GLY A 74 7.17 -8.14 12.56
N LEU A 75 5.86 -8.02 12.31
CA LEU A 75 5.33 -7.11 11.31
C LEU A 75 5.71 -5.66 11.60
N PHE A 76 6.54 -5.07 10.74
CA PHE A 76 7.09 -3.74 10.93
C PHE A 76 6.41 -2.73 10.00
N THR A 77 5.81 -1.69 10.57
CA THR A 77 5.12 -0.65 9.79
C THR A 77 6.07 0.50 9.46
N HIS A 78 6.24 0.76 8.17
CA HIS A 78 7.09 1.81 7.60
C HIS A 78 6.34 3.12 7.39
N TRP A 79 5.05 3.04 7.06
CA TRP A 79 4.19 4.18 6.80
C TRP A 79 2.73 3.82 7.06
N ALA A 80 1.96 4.75 7.61
CA ALA A 80 0.53 4.56 7.79
C ALA A 80 -0.20 5.89 7.68
N ILE A 81 -1.24 5.91 6.85
CA ILE A 81 -2.09 7.06 6.59
C ILE A 81 -3.55 6.65 6.75
N LYS A 82 -4.34 7.53 7.34
CA LYS A 82 -5.79 7.43 7.40
C LYS A 82 -6.45 8.64 6.74
N ASN A 83 -7.74 8.52 6.45
CA ASN A 83 -8.60 9.61 5.96
C ASN A 83 -8.03 10.24 4.67
N ILE A 84 -7.53 9.40 3.74
CA ILE A 84 -7.22 9.84 2.39
C ILE A 84 -8.55 10.11 1.68
N PRO A 85 -8.76 11.31 1.07
CA PRO A 85 -10.03 11.69 0.48
C PRO A 85 -10.52 10.72 -0.60
N LYS A 86 -11.84 10.51 -0.68
CA LYS A 86 -12.49 9.56 -1.60
C LYS A 86 -12.22 9.82 -3.09
N ASP A 87 -11.96 11.07 -3.44
CA ASP A 87 -11.67 11.52 -4.82
C ASP A 87 -10.20 11.44 -5.18
N LYS A 88 -9.32 11.22 -4.20
CA LYS A 88 -7.89 10.99 -4.44
C LYS A 88 -7.67 9.67 -5.18
N ARG A 89 -6.80 9.67 -6.20
CA ARG A 89 -6.43 8.49 -7.00
C ARG A 89 -4.93 8.26 -7.08
N GLU A 90 -4.15 9.13 -6.48
CA GLU A 90 -2.69 9.02 -6.46
C GLU A 90 -2.09 9.71 -5.23
N ILE A 91 -0.89 9.29 -4.87
CA ILE A 91 0.03 9.94 -3.94
C ILE A 91 1.35 10.08 -4.69
N GLY A 92 1.81 11.30 -4.90
CA GLY A 92 3.10 11.58 -5.55
C GLY A 92 4.30 11.27 -4.67
N ASN A 93 5.50 11.33 -5.25
CA ASN A 93 6.75 11.17 -4.49
C ASN A 93 6.87 12.23 -3.38
N GLY A 94 7.02 11.81 -2.14
CA GLY A 94 7.15 12.71 -0.98
C GLY A 94 5.88 13.52 -0.66
N GLU A 95 4.76 13.24 -1.32
CA GLU A 95 3.51 13.94 -1.09
C GLU A 95 2.91 13.59 0.27
N LYS A 96 2.41 14.59 0.97
CA LYS A 96 1.62 14.40 2.20
C LYS A 96 0.14 14.40 1.86
N VAL A 97 -0.57 13.35 2.28
CA VAL A 97 -2.01 13.21 2.10
C VAL A 97 -2.63 12.59 3.34
N GLY A 98 -3.88 12.93 3.65
CA GLY A 98 -4.58 12.40 4.82
C GLY A 98 -3.86 12.71 6.14
N PHE A 99 -3.96 11.80 7.11
CA PHE A 99 -3.37 11.95 8.44
C PHE A 99 -2.42 10.79 8.74
N GLU A 100 -1.14 11.09 8.87
CA GLU A 100 -0.11 10.09 9.17
C GLU A 100 -0.15 9.66 10.64
N ILE A 101 -0.03 8.36 10.85
CA ILE A 101 0.07 7.72 12.17
C ILE A 101 1.54 7.36 12.43
N ARG A 102 1.95 7.35 13.71
CA ARG A 102 3.29 6.92 14.10
C ARG A 102 3.54 5.50 13.63
N ASN A 103 4.59 5.32 12.84
CA ASN A 103 5.07 4.03 12.37
C ASN A 103 5.94 3.31 13.42
N SER A 104 6.50 2.15 13.11
CA SER A 104 7.37 1.38 14.01
C SER A 104 8.70 2.07 14.33
N TRP A 105 9.10 3.11 13.57
CA TRP A 105 10.22 4.00 13.89
C TRP A 105 9.83 5.13 14.88
N GLY A 106 8.57 5.23 15.29
CA GLY A 106 8.06 6.27 16.18
C GLY A 106 7.81 7.62 15.52
N VAL A 107 7.83 7.71 14.18
CA VAL A 107 7.63 8.96 13.43
C VAL A 107 6.34 8.93 12.59
N LYS A 108 5.78 10.12 12.34
CA LYS A 108 4.59 10.32 11.51
C LYS A 108 5.00 10.74 10.10
N ARG A 109 5.63 9.84 9.37
CA ARG A 109 6.00 10.00 7.97
C ARG A 109 6.42 8.67 7.40
N TYR A 110 6.56 8.60 6.09
CA TYR A 110 7.22 7.48 5.45
C TYR A 110 8.66 7.33 5.98
N LYS A 111 9.07 6.09 6.20
CA LYS A 111 10.43 5.73 6.54
C LYS A 111 10.77 4.47 5.75
N GLY A 112 11.68 4.63 4.78
CA GLY A 112 11.93 3.62 3.76
C GLY A 112 12.64 2.35 4.25
N PRO A 113 12.82 1.40 3.34
CA PRO A 113 13.51 0.14 3.57
C PRO A 113 14.89 0.28 4.18
N ARG A 114 15.13 -0.49 5.25
CA ARG A 114 16.46 -0.61 5.88
C ARG A 114 16.62 -2.02 6.49
N PRO A 115 16.58 -3.08 5.66
CA PRO A 115 16.67 -4.45 6.19
C PRO A 115 18.00 -4.68 6.90
N PRO A 116 18.02 -5.38 8.05
CA PRO A 116 19.24 -5.68 8.78
C PRO A 116 20.13 -6.67 8.04
N PHE A 117 19.54 -7.57 7.25
CA PHE A 117 20.21 -8.56 6.39
C PHE A 117 19.30 -8.98 5.24
N GLY A 118 19.84 -9.60 4.19
CA GLY A 118 19.07 -10.20 3.10
C GLY A 118 18.23 -9.21 2.29
N THR A 119 17.16 -9.71 1.73
CA THR A 119 16.16 -9.00 0.95
C THR A 119 14.82 -9.09 1.65
N HIS A 120 14.21 -7.97 1.95
CA HIS A 120 12.88 -7.89 2.54
C HIS A 120 11.86 -7.40 1.51
N LYS A 121 10.58 -7.73 1.75
CA LYS A 121 9.41 -7.33 0.97
C LYS A 121 8.68 -6.22 1.71
N TYR A 122 8.27 -5.19 0.96
CA TYR A 122 7.56 -4.02 1.49
C TYR A 122 6.23 -3.92 0.78
N TYR A 123 5.14 -4.18 1.50
CA TYR A 123 3.79 -4.17 0.97
C TYR A 123 3.14 -2.81 1.20
N PHE A 124 2.80 -2.12 0.14
CA PHE A 124 1.97 -0.92 0.18
C PHE A 124 0.51 -1.36 0.02
N ARG A 125 -0.20 -1.49 1.14
CA ARG A 125 -1.60 -1.94 1.17
C ARG A 125 -2.52 -0.75 1.24
N LEU A 126 -3.44 -0.66 0.28
CA LEU A 126 -4.46 0.38 0.21
C LEU A 126 -5.83 -0.24 0.51
N TYR A 127 -6.57 0.40 1.38
CA TYR A 127 -7.88 -0.02 1.85
C TYR A 127 -8.92 1.02 1.46
N ALA A 128 -9.98 0.60 0.76
CA ALA A 128 -11.16 1.40 0.49
C ALA A 128 -12.16 1.22 1.64
N LEU A 129 -12.69 2.32 2.18
CA LEU A 129 -13.45 2.34 3.43
C LEU A 129 -14.83 2.96 3.24
N SER A 130 -15.84 2.40 3.92
CA SER A 130 -17.21 2.93 3.96
C SER A 130 -17.38 4.10 4.95
N GLU A 131 -16.31 4.51 5.63
CA GLU A 131 -16.32 5.61 6.60
C GLU A 131 -15.40 6.73 6.11
N GLU A 132 -15.82 7.98 6.29
CA GLU A 132 -15.06 9.15 5.85
C GLU A 132 -13.87 9.43 6.77
N SER A 133 -14.06 9.26 8.06
CA SER A 133 -13.05 9.60 9.07
C SER A 133 -12.85 8.49 10.09
N LEU A 134 -11.65 7.93 10.12
CA LEU A 134 -11.21 7.01 11.16
C LEU A 134 -10.60 7.76 12.35
N TYR A 135 -10.91 7.32 13.57
CA TYR A 135 -10.46 7.96 14.81
C TYR A 135 -9.17 7.35 15.41
N ALA A 136 -8.54 6.42 14.69
CA ALA A 136 -7.33 5.72 15.10
C ALA A 136 -6.17 6.69 15.48
N ARG A 137 -5.53 6.44 16.61
CA ARG A 137 -4.37 7.22 17.13
C ARG A 137 -3.05 6.46 16.94
N ASN A 138 -3.13 5.14 16.72
CA ASN A 138 -1.99 4.25 16.54
C ASN A 138 -2.31 3.15 15.53
N ILE A 139 -1.30 2.34 15.17
CA ILE A 139 -1.41 1.29 14.14
C ILE A 139 -2.42 0.20 14.54
N LYS A 140 -2.50 -0.16 15.82
CA LYS A 140 -3.45 -1.17 16.30
C LYS A 140 -4.89 -0.70 16.08
N GLU A 141 -5.20 0.50 16.56
CA GLU A 141 -6.51 1.13 16.36
C GLU A 141 -6.83 1.30 14.87
N LEU A 142 -5.85 1.71 14.04
CA LEU A 142 -6.05 1.83 12.60
C LEU A 142 -6.43 0.49 11.96
N ARG A 143 -5.78 -0.60 12.32
CA ARG A 143 -6.12 -1.94 11.81
C ARG A 143 -7.51 -2.40 12.25
N GLU A 144 -7.93 -2.05 13.47
CA GLU A 144 -9.26 -2.34 14.01
C GLU A 144 -10.33 -1.56 13.24
N GLU A 145 -10.13 -0.26 13.02
CA GLU A 145 -11.02 0.59 12.23
C GLU A 145 -11.10 0.14 10.75
N ILE A 146 -9.95 -0.16 10.12
CA ILE A 146 -9.91 -0.72 8.77
C ILE A 146 -10.76 -2.01 8.69
N ARG A 147 -10.60 -2.93 9.64
CA ARG A 147 -11.32 -4.21 9.67
C ARG A 147 -12.84 -4.02 9.74
N LYS A 148 -13.28 -2.96 10.44
CA LYS A 148 -14.69 -2.62 10.64
C LYS A 148 -15.31 -2.00 9.38
N TYR A 149 -14.58 -1.16 8.67
CA TYR A 149 -15.13 -0.32 7.59
C TYR A 149 -14.63 -0.68 6.19
N LYS A 150 -13.80 -1.70 6.05
CA LYS A 150 -13.22 -2.11 4.77
C LYS A 150 -14.27 -2.60 3.78
N LEU A 151 -14.32 -1.96 2.60
CA LEU A 151 -15.06 -2.39 1.42
C LEU A 151 -14.21 -3.21 0.46
N GLY A 152 -12.91 -2.91 0.39
CA GLY A 152 -11.96 -3.61 -0.45
C GLY A 152 -10.52 -3.28 -0.07
N GLU A 153 -9.60 -4.11 -0.55
CA GLU A 153 -8.17 -3.89 -0.38
C GLU A 153 -7.41 -4.28 -1.64
N THR A 154 -6.29 -3.61 -1.85
CA THR A 154 -5.32 -3.93 -2.89
C THR A 154 -3.92 -3.63 -2.39
N TYR A 155 -2.91 -4.21 -3.00
CA TYR A 155 -1.53 -3.92 -2.64
C TYR A 155 -0.59 -3.97 -3.84
N ILE A 156 0.56 -3.30 -3.70
CA ILE A 156 1.74 -3.47 -4.55
C ILE A 156 2.94 -3.72 -3.63
N MET A 157 3.85 -4.60 -4.03
CA MET A 157 4.98 -5.02 -3.22
C MET A 157 6.30 -4.69 -3.91
N GLY A 158 7.16 -3.96 -3.21
CA GLY A 158 8.54 -3.74 -3.61
C GLY A 158 9.52 -4.54 -2.75
N LYS A 159 10.70 -4.83 -3.28
CA LYS A 159 11.79 -5.50 -2.55
C LYS A 159 12.94 -4.55 -2.30
N PHE A 160 13.66 -4.75 -1.21
CA PHE A 160 14.90 -4.05 -1.01
C PHE A 160 15.91 -4.97 -0.30
N THR A 161 17.15 -4.95 -0.80
CA THR A 161 18.24 -5.79 -0.27
C THR A 161 19.18 -4.96 0.56
N LYS A 162 19.63 -5.48 1.69
CA LYS A 162 20.69 -4.85 2.49
C LYS A 162 21.91 -4.56 1.61
N VAL A 163 22.27 -3.30 1.52
CA VAL A 163 23.51 -2.89 0.86
C VAL A 163 24.66 -3.15 1.83
N ARG A 164 25.58 -4.05 1.50
CA ARG A 164 26.83 -4.22 2.24
C ARG A 164 27.67 -2.94 2.09
N ARG A 165 28.07 -2.30 3.19
CA ARG A 165 29.14 -1.30 3.15
C ARG A 165 30.40 -2.05 2.74
N ILE A 166 30.93 -1.72 1.56
CA ILE A 166 32.28 -2.13 1.20
C ILE A 166 33.17 -1.20 2.02
N ASP A 167 33.75 -1.71 3.11
CA ASP A 167 34.74 -0.97 3.88
C ASP A 167 35.96 -0.72 2.98
N LYS A 168 36.11 0.52 2.48
CA LYS A 168 37.29 1.00 1.74
C LYS A 168 38.55 1.09 2.62
N LYS A 169 38.58 0.49 3.79
CA LYS A 169 39.75 0.40 4.68
C LYS A 169 40.50 -0.92 4.52
N ARG A 170 41.00 -1.20 3.32
CA ARG A 170 42.15 -2.12 3.14
C ARG A 170 42.94 -1.71 1.93
N LYS A 171 43.52 -0.50 1.97
CA LYS A 171 44.70 -0.15 1.17
C LYS A 171 45.64 0.69 2.05
N GLY A 172 46.69 0.09 2.46
CA GLY A 172 47.80 0.82 3.07
C GLY A 172 48.46 0.11 4.23
N TRP A 173 49.18 -0.95 3.95
CA TRP A 173 50.35 -1.37 4.68
C TRP A 173 51.26 -2.04 3.65
N HIS A 174 52.19 -1.27 3.12
CA HIS A 174 53.54 -1.70 2.68
C HIS A 174 54.47 -0.53 2.94
#